data_2a8a4281f845d517bdb92d43608ef523
#
_entry.id   2a8a4281f845d517bdb92d43608ef523
#
_cell.length_a   1.000
_cell.length_b   1.000
_cell.length_c   1.000
_cell.angle_alpha   90.00
_cell.angle_beta   90.00
_cell.angle_gamma   90.00
#
_symmetry.space_group_name_H-M   'P 1'
#
loop_
_entity.id
_entity.type
_entity.pdbx_description
1 polymer ?
#
loop_
_entity_poly.entity_id
_entity_poly.type
_entity_poly.pdbx_seq_one_letter_code
_entity_poly.pdbx_strand_id
1 'polypeptide(L)'
;MNSIFVTGGAGFIGSHTCLLLLEKGYELFVMDSFINSSYLSIEKVIFILKKINKDVYEKIHLIKGDIKNQSDIEKVFQISNKFNKRIEAVIHFAGLKSVSDSILDPISYWENNVSGTINLCKVMEKYNCKNILFSSSATVYKSISNKLLSEDN
;
A
#
# COMPACT_ATOMS: atom_id res chain seq x y z
N MET A 1 13.44 2.37 -15.10
CA MET A 1 12.23 3.01 -14.56
C MET A 1 11.90 2.30 -13.27
N ASN A 2 11.79 3.04 -12.17
CA ASN A 2 11.66 2.45 -10.84
C ASN A 2 10.22 1.97 -10.61
N SER A 3 10.08 0.72 -10.24
CA SER A 3 8.78 0.13 -9.94
C SER A 3 8.55 0.09 -8.42
N ILE A 4 7.35 0.47 -8.00
CA ILE A 4 6.97 0.53 -6.60
C ILE A 4 5.79 -0.41 -6.36
N PHE A 5 5.88 -1.20 -5.31
CA PHE A 5 4.74 -1.98 -4.82
C PHE A 5 4.01 -1.18 -3.74
N VAL A 6 2.70 -1.00 -3.92
CA VAL A 6 1.83 -0.30 -2.97
C VAL A 6 0.81 -1.27 -2.40
N THR A 7 0.85 -1.54 -1.11
CA THR A 7 -0.19 -2.31 -0.42
C THR A 7 -1.26 -1.37 0.13
N GLY A 8 -2.54 -1.76 0.07
CA GLY A 8 -3.64 -0.89 0.50
C GLY A 8 -3.83 0.32 -0.42
N GLY A 9 -3.41 0.19 -1.69
CA GLY A 9 -3.40 1.30 -2.63
C GLY A 9 -4.76 1.75 -3.12
N ALA A 10 -5.83 0.97 -2.92
CA ALA A 10 -7.20 1.37 -3.21
C ALA A 10 -7.87 2.12 -2.04
N GLY A 11 -7.21 2.21 -0.89
CA GLY A 11 -7.64 3.03 0.23
C GLY A 11 -7.51 4.53 -0.04
N PHE A 12 -7.98 5.37 0.91
CA PHE A 12 -7.98 6.82 0.74
C PHE A 12 -6.56 7.38 0.51
N ILE A 13 -5.63 7.16 1.43
CA ILE A 13 -4.25 7.66 1.30
C ILE A 13 -3.54 6.97 0.14
N GLY A 14 -3.71 5.64 0.02
CA GLY A 14 -3.06 4.84 -1.02
C GLY A 14 -3.40 5.32 -2.44
N SER A 15 -4.67 5.59 -2.74
CA SER A 15 -5.09 6.02 -4.07
C SER A 15 -4.54 7.40 -4.46
N HIS A 16 -4.49 8.34 -3.51
CA HIS A 16 -3.88 9.65 -3.73
C HIS A 16 -2.36 9.53 -3.95
N THR A 17 -1.69 8.65 -3.19
CA THR A 17 -0.27 8.38 -3.38
C THR A 17 -0.01 7.73 -4.74
N CYS A 18 -0.84 6.78 -5.16
CA CYS A 18 -0.75 6.17 -6.50
C CYS A 18 -0.86 7.22 -7.61
N LEU A 19 -1.81 8.16 -7.50
CA LEU A 19 -1.94 9.25 -8.47
C LEU A 19 -0.63 10.04 -8.60
N LEU A 20 -0.09 10.53 -7.49
CA LEU A 20 1.12 11.34 -7.48
C LEU A 20 2.36 10.59 -8.01
N LEU A 21 2.49 9.31 -7.67
CA LEU A 21 3.61 8.49 -8.15
C LEU A 21 3.53 8.24 -9.65
N LEU A 22 2.32 7.99 -10.17
CA LEU A 22 2.09 7.82 -11.61
C LEU A 22 2.37 9.11 -12.37
N GLU A 23 1.96 10.28 -11.88
CA GLU A 23 2.30 11.58 -12.45
C GLU A 23 3.82 11.81 -12.53
N LYS A 24 4.57 11.27 -11.56
CA LYS A 24 6.04 11.30 -11.56
C LYS A 24 6.67 10.22 -12.44
N GLY A 25 5.87 9.39 -13.09
CA GLY A 25 6.32 8.39 -14.06
C GLY A 25 6.73 7.04 -13.49
N TYR A 26 6.52 6.80 -12.18
CA TYR A 26 6.75 5.48 -11.59
C TYR A 26 5.81 4.42 -12.17
N GLU A 27 6.26 3.18 -12.17
CA GLU A 27 5.42 2.02 -12.46
C GLU A 27 4.94 1.41 -11.14
N LEU A 28 3.63 1.17 -11.01
CA LEU A 28 3.03 0.76 -9.76
C LEU A 28 2.42 -0.64 -9.86
N PHE A 29 2.77 -1.49 -8.92
CA PHE A 29 2.08 -2.73 -8.62
C PHE A 29 1.28 -2.50 -7.34
N VAL A 30 -0.05 -2.48 -7.45
CA VAL A 30 -0.96 -2.13 -6.35
C VAL A 30 -1.69 -3.36 -5.90
N MET A 31 -1.60 -3.71 -4.62
CA MET A 31 -2.37 -4.81 -4.03
C MET A 31 -3.34 -4.27 -2.98
N ASP A 32 -4.58 -4.73 -3.06
CA ASP A 32 -5.62 -4.41 -2.10
C ASP A 32 -6.57 -5.60 -1.93
N SER A 33 -7.08 -5.82 -0.73
CA SER A 33 -8.05 -6.87 -0.43
C SER A 33 -9.48 -6.46 -0.74
N PHE A 34 -9.73 -5.14 -0.82
CA PHE A 34 -11.03 -4.52 -1.01
C PHE A 34 -12.04 -4.81 0.12
N ILE A 35 -11.56 -5.12 1.32
CA ILE A 35 -12.43 -5.32 2.50
C ILE A 35 -13.08 -4.00 2.92
N ASN A 36 -12.30 -2.91 2.92
CA ASN A 36 -12.73 -1.57 3.33
C ASN A 36 -12.38 -0.48 2.31
N SER A 37 -12.12 -0.87 1.09
CA SER A 37 -11.77 -0.02 -0.05
C SER A 37 -12.59 -0.40 -1.29
N SER A 38 -12.43 0.31 -2.39
CA SER A 38 -13.18 0.05 -3.62
C SER A 38 -12.29 0.14 -4.85
N TYR A 39 -12.54 -0.71 -5.84
CA TYR A 39 -11.97 -0.59 -7.19
C TYR A 39 -12.18 0.78 -7.81
N LEU A 40 -13.29 1.45 -7.48
CA LEU A 40 -13.63 2.79 -7.97
C LEU A 40 -12.55 3.83 -7.63
N SER A 41 -11.81 3.65 -6.54
CA SER A 41 -10.72 4.56 -6.18
C SER A 41 -9.63 4.57 -7.25
N ILE A 42 -9.23 3.40 -7.71
CA ILE A 42 -8.20 3.25 -8.75
C ILE A 42 -8.76 3.62 -10.14
N GLU A 43 -10.01 3.31 -10.43
CA GLU A 43 -10.65 3.77 -11.67
C GLU A 43 -10.68 5.29 -11.77
N LYS A 44 -10.94 6.00 -10.66
CA LYS A 44 -10.85 7.46 -10.59
C LYS A 44 -9.43 7.98 -10.81
N VAL A 45 -8.42 7.31 -10.24
CA VAL A 45 -7.01 7.63 -10.49
C VAL A 45 -6.71 7.52 -11.98
N ILE A 46 -7.08 6.40 -12.61
CA ILE A 46 -6.89 6.19 -14.05
C ILE A 46 -7.64 7.25 -14.87
N PHE A 47 -8.88 7.58 -14.48
CA PHE A 47 -9.67 8.62 -15.16
C PHE A 47 -9.00 9.99 -15.11
N ILE A 48 -8.48 10.40 -13.96
CA ILE A 48 -7.75 11.66 -13.78
C ILE A 48 -6.51 11.67 -14.68
N LEU A 49 -5.72 10.60 -14.65
CA LEU A 49 -4.49 10.47 -15.43
C LEU A 49 -4.73 10.51 -16.93
N LYS A 50 -5.79 9.89 -17.42
CA LYS A 50 -6.20 9.97 -18.84
C LYS A 50 -6.49 11.39 -19.29
N LYS A 51 -6.98 12.24 -18.40
CA LYS A 51 -7.22 13.66 -18.70
C LYS A 51 -5.94 14.50 -18.76
N ILE A 52 -4.92 14.11 -17.98
CA ILE A 52 -3.68 14.86 -17.85
C ILE A 52 -2.61 14.33 -18.82
N ASN A 53 -2.43 13.02 -18.89
CA ASN A 53 -1.40 12.38 -19.71
C ASN A 53 -1.81 10.93 -20.05
N LYS A 54 -2.05 10.67 -21.33
CA LYS A 54 -2.62 9.41 -21.81
C LYS A 54 -1.76 8.16 -21.51
N ASP A 55 -0.44 8.30 -21.42
CA ASP A 55 0.47 7.14 -21.38
C ASP A 55 0.80 6.64 -19.96
N VAL A 56 0.45 7.42 -18.94
CA VAL A 56 0.84 7.11 -17.56
C VAL A 56 -0.08 6.09 -16.90
N TYR A 57 -1.35 6.00 -17.30
CA TYR A 57 -2.32 5.07 -16.72
C TYR A 57 -2.01 3.60 -17.01
N GLU A 58 -1.21 3.30 -18.05
CA GLU A 58 -0.78 1.93 -18.36
C GLU A 58 0.26 1.39 -17.37
N LYS A 59 0.83 2.26 -16.53
CA LYS A 59 1.84 1.92 -15.54
C LYS A 59 1.27 1.50 -14.19
N ILE A 60 -0.04 1.28 -14.07
CA ILE A 60 -0.66 0.79 -12.85
C ILE A 60 -1.19 -0.63 -13.05
N HIS A 61 -0.70 -1.55 -12.24
CA HIS A 61 -1.09 -2.96 -12.22
C HIS A 61 -1.81 -3.25 -10.90
N LEU A 62 -3.14 -3.38 -10.99
CA LEU A 62 -3.98 -3.63 -9.82
C LEU A 62 -4.16 -5.13 -9.61
N ILE A 63 -3.83 -5.61 -8.41
CA ILE A 63 -3.88 -7.01 -8.01
C ILE A 63 -4.77 -7.14 -6.78
N LYS A 64 -5.82 -7.96 -6.86
CA LYS A 64 -6.58 -8.33 -5.67
C LYS A 64 -5.76 -9.33 -4.86
N GLY A 65 -5.55 -9.03 -3.57
CA GLY A 65 -4.82 -9.90 -2.66
C GLY A 65 -4.89 -9.42 -1.22
N ASP A 66 -4.71 -10.36 -0.29
CA ASP A 66 -4.71 -10.10 1.14
C ASP A 66 -3.28 -10.20 1.70
N ILE A 67 -2.85 -9.20 2.45
CA ILE A 67 -1.51 -9.16 3.05
C ILE A 67 -1.29 -10.32 4.05
N LYS A 68 -2.34 -10.90 4.59
CA LYS A 68 -2.26 -12.09 5.44
C LYS A 68 -1.79 -13.32 4.68
N ASN A 69 -1.97 -13.33 3.35
CA ASN A 69 -1.58 -14.45 2.49
C ASN A 69 -0.24 -14.16 1.81
N GLN A 70 0.80 -14.84 2.23
CA GLN A 70 2.12 -14.68 1.64
C GLN A 70 2.13 -14.97 0.13
N SER A 71 1.32 -15.92 -0.34
CA SER A 71 1.18 -16.24 -1.77
C SER A 71 0.62 -15.09 -2.61
N ASP A 72 -0.28 -14.27 -2.05
CA ASP A 72 -0.81 -13.10 -2.74
C ASP A 72 0.25 -12.01 -2.90
N ILE A 73 1.08 -11.83 -1.87
CA ILE A 73 2.21 -10.90 -1.92
C ILE A 73 3.25 -11.38 -2.94
N GLU A 74 3.60 -12.67 -2.93
CA GLU A 74 4.54 -13.25 -3.89
C GLU A 74 4.05 -13.09 -5.34
N LYS A 75 2.76 -13.24 -5.58
CA LYS A 75 2.14 -13.04 -6.89
C LYS A 75 2.42 -11.64 -7.44
N VAL A 76 2.46 -10.60 -6.61
CA VAL A 76 2.80 -9.24 -7.06
C VAL A 76 4.21 -9.18 -7.63
N PHE A 77 5.20 -9.74 -6.92
CA PHE A 77 6.58 -9.79 -7.39
C PHE A 77 6.74 -10.66 -8.64
N GLN A 78 6.00 -11.77 -8.72
CA GLN A 78 6.00 -12.62 -9.91
C GLN A 78 5.43 -11.90 -11.13
N ILE A 79 4.35 -11.14 -10.95
CA ILE A 79 3.76 -10.32 -12.02
C ILE A 79 4.76 -9.26 -12.46
N SER A 80 5.38 -8.53 -11.54
CA SER A 80 6.37 -7.50 -11.88
C SER A 80 7.54 -8.07 -12.69
N ASN A 81 8.02 -9.26 -12.31
CA ASN A 81 9.09 -9.94 -13.06
C ASN A 81 8.65 -10.35 -14.49
N LYS A 82 7.39 -10.74 -14.70
CA LYS A 82 6.85 -11.04 -16.04
C LYS A 82 6.85 -9.81 -16.95
N PHE A 83 6.70 -8.62 -16.38
CA PHE A 83 6.82 -7.34 -17.09
C PHE A 83 8.28 -6.87 -17.21
N ASN A 84 9.28 -7.66 -16.79
CA ASN A 84 10.68 -7.25 -16.68
C ASN A 84 10.86 -5.98 -15.82
N LYS A 85 10.05 -5.85 -14.77
CA LYS A 85 10.09 -4.73 -13.83
C LYS A 85 10.50 -5.24 -12.45
N ARG A 86 11.59 -4.73 -11.93
CA ARG A 86 12.02 -5.03 -10.57
C ARG A 86 11.36 -4.06 -9.60
N ILE A 87 10.68 -4.57 -8.58
CA ILE A 87 10.18 -3.76 -7.48
C ILE A 87 11.37 -3.29 -6.63
N GLU A 88 11.58 -1.99 -6.54
CA GLU A 88 12.70 -1.39 -5.82
C GLU A 88 12.33 -0.97 -4.40
N ALA A 89 11.05 -0.65 -4.18
CA ALA A 89 10.53 -0.23 -2.90
C ALA A 89 9.07 -0.66 -2.70
N VAL A 90 8.69 -0.79 -1.44
CA VAL A 90 7.32 -1.03 -1.02
C VAL A 90 6.81 0.18 -0.25
N ILE A 91 5.59 0.64 -0.55
CA ILE A 91 4.84 1.58 0.28
C ILE A 91 3.69 0.82 0.92
N HIS A 92 3.71 0.74 2.23
CA HIS A 92 2.80 -0.10 2.99
C HIS A 92 1.71 0.72 3.68
N PHE A 93 0.51 0.73 3.04
CA PHE A 93 -0.70 1.36 3.59
C PHE A 93 -1.73 0.33 4.06
N ALA A 94 -1.60 -0.94 3.68
CA ALA A 94 -2.55 -1.96 4.10
C ALA A 94 -2.58 -2.09 5.63
N GLY A 95 -3.76 -1.90 6.21
CA GLY A 95 -3.95 -1.99 7.65
C GLY A 95 -5.40 -1.71 8.04
N LEU A 96 -5.89 -2.42 9.05
CA LEU A 96 -7.15 -2.15 9.70
C LEU A 96 -6.97 -1.01 10.70
N LYS A 97 -7.85 0.01 10.68
CA LYS A 97 -7.64 1.28 11.40
C LYS A 97 -8.80 1.70 12.30
N SER A 98 -9.94 0.99 12.28
CA SER A 98 -11.08 1.29 13.13
C SER A 98 -10.76 0.94 14.58
N VAL A 99 -10.77 1.93 15.46
CA VAL A 99 -10.53 1.71 16.90
C VAL A 99 -11.63 0.88 17.52
N SER A 100 -12.88 1.15 17.19
CA SER A 100 -14.05 0.39 17.71
C SER A 100 -13.96 -1.08 17.33
N ASP A 101 -13.65 -1.37 16.06
CA ASP A 101 -13.59 -2.75 15.57
C ASP A 101 -12.38 -3.49 16.18
N SER A 102 -11.27 -2.78 16.43
CA SER A 102 -10.09 -3.39 17.07
C SER A 102 -10.34 -3.84 18.52
N ILE A 103 -11.30 -3.21 19.20
CA ILE A 103 -11.73 -3.62 20.55
C ILE A 103 -12.62 -4.86 20.47
N LEU A 104 -13.48 -4.93 19.45
CA LEU A 104 -14.41 -6.06 19.26
C LEU A 104 -13.72 -7.31 18.72
N ASP A 105 -12.75 -7.14 17.82
CA ASP A 105 -12.00 -8.25 17.20
C ASP A 105 -10.50 -7.93 17.14
N PRO A 106 -9.80 -7.92 18.27
CA PRO A 106 -8.38 -7.60 18.33
C PRO A 106 -7.51 -8.62 17.58
N ILE A 107 -7.93 -9.88 17.49
CA ILE A 107 -7.14 -10.93 16.83
C ILE A 107 -7.01 -10.66 15.34
N SER A 108 -8.10 -10.34 14.65
CA SER A 108 -8.07 -9.96 13.24
C SER A 108 -7.18 -8.75 12.98
N TYR A 109 -7.13 -7.79 13.91
CA TYR A 109 -6.22 -6.64 13.81
C TYR A 109 -4.75 -7.05 13.93
N TRP A 110 -4.41 -7.95 14.86
CA TRP A 110 -3.07 -8.50 14.99
C TRP A 110 -2.67 -9.31 13.75
N GLU A 111 -3.55 -10.17 13.26
CA GLU A 111 -3.30 -10.98 12.06
C GLU A 111 -3.06 -10.09 10.84
N ASN A 112 -3.90 -9.08 10.65
CA ASN A 112 -3.76 -8.20 9.49
C ASN A 112 -2.55 -7.26 9.62
N ASN A 113 -2.45 -6.52 10.74
CA ASN A 113 -1.48 -5.43 10.83
C ASN A 113 -0.08 -5.90 11.21
N VAL A 114 0.03 -6.97 12.01
CA VAL A 114 1.33 -7.49 12.47
C VAL A 114 1.76 -8.68 11.62
N SER A 115 0.98 -9.76 11.59
CA SER A 115 1.35 -10.94 10.82
C SER A 115 1.41 -10.66 9.32
N GLY A 116 0.49 -9.84 8.80
CA GLY A 116 0.52 -9.38 7.42
C GLY A 116 1.78 -8.59 7.07
N THR A 117 2.21 -7.67 7.94
CA THR A 117 3.47 -6.94 7.76
C THR A 117 4.69 -7.87 7.80
N ILE A 118 4.69 -8.85 8.69
CA ILE A 118 5.76 -9.87 8.75
C ILE A 118 5.81 -10.68 7.44
N ASN A 119 4.66 -11.08 6.91
CA ASN A 119 4.58 -11.78 5.63
C ASN A 119 5.14 -10.92 4.49
N LEU A 120 4.80 -9.64 4.47
CA LEU A 120 5.34 -8.69 3.49
C LEU A 120 6.88 -8.64 3.58
N CYS A 121 7.44 -8.46 4.78
CA CYS A 121 8.88 -8.41 4.99
C CYS A 121 9.58 -9.72 4.53
N LYS A 122 9.00 -10.89 4.83
CA LYS A 122 9.54 -12.18 4.37
C LYS A 122 9.60 -12.28 2.84
N VAL A 123 8.53 -11.83 2.16
CA VAL A 123 8.51 -11.85 0.70
C VAL A 123 9.48 -10.83 0.12
N MET A 124 9.55 -9.63 0.69
CA MET A 124 10.53 -8.61 0.30
C MET A 124 11.97 -9.14 0.40
N GLU A 125 12.30 -9.83 1.49
CA GLU A 125 13.61 -10.48 1.67
C GLU A 125 13.88 -11.52 0.57
N LYS A 126 12.92 -12.42 0.31
CA LYS A 126 13.01 -13.43 -0.75
C LYS A 126 13.30 -12.84 -2.13
N TYR A 127 12.70 -11.67 -2.44
CA TYR A 127 12.89 -10.98 -3.72
C TYR A 127 13.98 -9.89 -3.69
N ASN A 128 14.76 -9.81 -2.62
CA ASN A 128 15.82 -8.82 -2.41
C ASN A 128 15.35 -7.36 -2.60
N CYS A 129 14.12 -7.07 -2.15
CA CYS A 129 13.56 -5.72 -2.05
C CYS A 129 13.76 -5.22 -0.62
N LYS A 130 14.67 -4.24 -0.42
CA LYS A 130 15.10 -3.82 0.93
C LYS A 130 14.49 -2.50 1.39
N ASN A 131 13.80 -1.79 0.51
CA ASN A 131 13.27 -0.47 0.83
C ASN A 131 11.79 -0.57 1.15
N ILE A 132 11.40 -0.15 2.34
CA ILE A 132 10.00 -0.06 2.76
C ILE A 132 9.73 1.32 3.35
N LEU A 133 8.63 1.92 2.92
CA LEU A 133 8.00 3.07 3.56
C LEU A 133 6.74 2.58 4.25
N PHE A 134 6.70 2.65 5.56
CA PHE A 134 5.58 2.21 6.38
C PHE A 134 4.75 3.41 6.84
N SER A 135 3.44 3.38 6.56
CA SER A 135 2.51 4.38 7.08
C SER A 135 2.22 4.09 8.55
N SER A 136 2.93 4.76 9.43
CA SER A 136 2.78 4.62 10.86
C SER A 136 1.49 5.28 11.38
N SER A 137 1.33 5.37 12.69
CA SER A 137 0.16 5.92 13.38
C SER A 137 0.51 7.22 14.10
N ALA A 138 -0.43 8.18 14.13
CA ALA A 138 -0.29 9.38 14.94
C ALA A 138 -0.23 9.08 16.46
N THR A 139 -0.66 7.88 16.88
CA THR A 139 -0.60 7.45 18.28
C THR A 139 0.82 7.16 18.79
N VAL A 140 1.84 7.16 17.93
CA VAL A 140 3.25 7.06 18.33
C VAL A 140 3.75 8.34 19.02
N TYR A 141 3.07 9.47 18.79
CA TYR A 141 3.44 10.73 19.41
C TYR A 141 2.84 10.82 20.81
N LYS A 142 3.61 11.42 21.74
CA LYS A 142 3.15 11.65 23.12
C LYS A 142 2.02 12.69 23.11
N SER A 143 0.87 12.32 23.64
CA SER A 143 -0.24 13.25 23.83
C SER A 143 0.14 14.31 24.88
N ILE A 144 0.15 15.57 24.47
CA ILE A 144 0.33 16.72 25.35
C ILE A 144 -1.01 17.46 25.35
N SER A 145 -1.64 17.55 26.53
CA SER A 145 -2.92 18.26 26.66
C SER A 145 -2.81 19.70 26.17
N ASN A 146 -3.77 20.11 25.32
CA ASN A 146 -3.92 21.47 24.77
C ASN A 146 -2.77 21.96 23.85
N LYS A 147 -1.95 21.08 23.28
CA LYS A 147 -0.96 21.45 22.26
C LYS A 147 -1.17 20.63 20.98
N LEU A 148 -0.88 21.24 19.84
CA LEU A 148 -0.78 20.53 18.58
C LEU A 148 0.45 19.62 18.65
N LEU A 149 0.30 18.40 18.11
CA LEU A 149 1.40 17.45 17.99
C LEU A 149 2.34 17.88 16.86
N SER A 150 3.63 17.75 17.08
CA SER A 150 4.68 17.93 16.09
C SER A 150 5.60 16.70 16.08
N GLU A 151 6.48 16.61 15.09
CA GLU A 151 7.44 15.51 14.97
C GLU A 151 8.48 15.46 16.11
N ASP A 152 8.59 16.55 16.87
CA ASP A 152 9.49 16.66 18.03
C ASP A 152 8.88 16.15 19.35
N ASN A 153 7.62 15.66 19.35
CA ASN A 153 6.91 15.23 20.55
C ASN A 153 7.07 13.72 20.81
#